data_b52ba801135557e17801d45005801639
#
_entry.id   b52ba801135557e17801d45005801639
#
_cell.length_a   1.000
_cell.length_b   1.000
_cell.length_c   1.000
_cell.angle_alpha   90.00
_cell.angle_beta   90.00
_cell.angle_gamma   90.00
#
_symmetry.space_group_name_H-M   'P 1'
#
loop_
_entity.id
_entity.type
_entity.pdbx_description
1 polymer ?
#
loop_
_entity_poly.entity_id
_entity_poly.type
_entity_poly.pdbx_seq_one_letter_code
_entity_poly.pdbx_strand_id
1 'polypeptide(L)'
;MILTTNIESTGKLHSYAEDLFVELFCDAFGPEKSQYLFIQYPFVDIYGNRRYIDFALESEDMKIAIEIDGETYHNPNKVSSNKYYDDLLKQNSLIYENWKVYRWVYNQLKDQPEKVKDEMVTFLGEMPIFGYIDDYLPKQKGKIIELKDHQQEAVANLEEMRKAGESIALLYHAT
;
A
#
# COMPACT_ATOMS: atom_id res chain seq x y z
N MET A 1 0.46 -12.27 13.79
CA MET A 1 -0.60 -12.82 12.91
C MET A 1 -0.57 -11.95 11.65
N ILE A 2 0.19 -12.36 10.66
CA ILE A 2 0.47 -11.59 9.44
C ILE A 2 -0.81 -11.56 8.62
N LEU A 3 -1.34 -10.36 8.36
CA LEU A 3 -2.48 -10.16 7.47
C LEU A 3 -2.06 -10.46 6.04
N THR A 4 -2.42 -11.66 5.57
CA THR A 4 -2.34 -12.04 4.16
C THR A 4 -3.42 -11.28 3.39
N THR A 5 -3.11 -10.10 2.90
CA THR A 5 -3.94 -9.42 1.91
C THR A 5 -3.42 -9.76 0.51
N ASN A 6 -4.21 -10.58 -0.21
CA ASN A 6 -4.19 -10.80 -1.67
C ASN A 6 -2.82 -10.96 -2.35
N ILE A 7 -2.10 -12.02 -2.00
CA ILE A 7 -0.94 -12.51 -2.76
C ILE A 7 -1.43 -13.56 -3.77
N GLU A 8 -2.22 -13.12 -4.73
CA GLU A 8 -2.48 -13.93 -5.93
C GLU A 8 -2.27 -13.05 -7.15
N SER A 9 -1.03 -12.92 -7.63
CA SER A 9 -0.83 -12.65 -9.06
C SER A 9 0.59 -12.63 -9.59
N THR A 10 1.68 -12.61 -8.83
CA THR A 10 2.97 -12.42 -9.50
C THR A 10 4.10 -13.39 -9.19
N GLY A 11 3.93 -14.39 -8.33
CA GLY A 11 4.98 -15.41 -8.13
C GLY A 11 6.38 -14.89 -7.72
N LYS A 12 6.53 -13.59 -7.42
CA LYS A 12 7.73 -13.02 -6.84
C LYS A 12 7.61 -13.10 -5.33
N LEU A 13 8.48 -13.88 -4.72
CA LEU A 13 8.78 -13.80 -3.29
C LEU A 13 9.14 -12.34 -2.97
N HIS A 14 8.50 -11.77 -1.95
CA HIS A 14 8.91 -10.49 -1.40
C HIS A 14 10.39 -10.57 -1.01
N SER A 15 11.15 -9.54 -1.32
CA SER A 15 12.53 -9.47 -0.84
C SER A 15 12.51 -9.20 0.66
N TYR A 16 13.51 -9.72 1.38
CA TYR A 16 13.68 -9.43 2.82
C TYR A 16 13.72 -7.91 3.11
N ALA A 17 14.19 -7.12 2.16
CA ALA A 17 14.23 -5.67 2.25
C ALA A 17 12.81 -5.05 2.21
N GLU A 18 11.93 -5.59 1.39
CA GLU A 18 10.52 -5.16 1.32
C GLU A 18 9.77 -5.51 2.60
N ASP A 19 10.01 -6.70 3.16
CA ASP A 19 9.41 -7.12 4.44
C ASP A 19 9.84 -6.18 5.57
N LEU A 20 11.13 -5.85 5.65
CA LEU A 20 11.66 -4.92 6.65
C LEU A 20 11.06 -3.51 6.50
N PHE A 21 10.87 -3.04 5.25
CA PHE A 21 10.19 -1.77 5.01
C PHE A 21 8.77 -1.77 5.57
N VAL A 22 8.00 -2.84 5.34
CA VAL A 22 6.61 -2.97 5.83
C VAL A 22 6.59 -2.99 7.38
N GLU A 23 7.54 -3.67 8.02
CA GLU A 23 7.67 -3.65 9.49
C GLU A 23 7.88 -2.23 10.02
N LEU A 24 8.85 -1.49 9.45
CA LEU A 24 9.13 -0.10 9.86
C LEU A 24 7.96 0.84 9.55
N PHE A 25 7.25 0.62 8.45
CA PHE A 25 6.04 1.38 8.11
C PHE A 25 4.93 1.14 9.14
N CYS A 26 4.69 -0.11 9.54
CA CYS A 26 3.72 -0.45 10.57
C CYS A 26 4.11 0.13 11.95
N ASP A 27 5.40 0.16 12.26
CA ASP A 27 5.88 0.79 13.49
C ASP A 27 5.68 2.31 13.49
N ALA A 28 5.85 2.97 12.33
CA ALA A 28 5.71 4.42 12.20
C ALA A 28 4.25 4.90 12.17
N PHE A 29 3.36 4.18 11.49
CA PHE A 29 1.99 4.63 11.18
C PHE A 29 0.89 3.79 11.81
N GLY A 30 1.21 2.63 12.35
CA GLY A 30 0.27 1.62 12.80
C GLY A 30 -0.04 0.57 11.71
N PRO A 31 -0.28 -0.69 12.12
CA PRO A 31 -0.50 -1.79 11.18
C PRO A 31 -1.76 -1.62 10.33
N GLU A 32 -2.75 -0.86 10.79
CA GLU A 32 -3.99 -0.57 10.06
C GLU A 32 -3.74 0.28 8.81
N LYS A 33 -2.67 1.09 8.80
CA LYS A 33 -2.31 1.93 7.65
C LYS A 33 -1.67 1.12 6.52
N SER A 34 -1.14 -0.08 6.81
CA SER A 34 -0.55 -0.96 5.78
C SER A 34 -1.55 -1.39 4.71
N GLN A 35 -2.86 -1.34 4.97
CA GLN A 35 -3.88 -1.61 3.96
C GLN A 35 -3.87 -0.64 2.77
N TYR A 36 -3.23 0.53 2.91
CA TYR A 36 -3.10 1.53 1.85
C TYR A 36 -1.82 1.38 1.02
N LEU A 37 -0.90 0.52 1.43
CA LEU A 37 0.28 0.19 0.65
C LEU A 37 -0.10 -0.79 -0.48
N PHE A 38 -0.09 -0.30 -1.71
CA PHE A 38 -0.20 -1.16 -2.88
C PHE A 38 1.18 -1.73 -3.20
N ILE A 39 1.28 -3.06 -3.17
CA ILE A 39 2.53 -3.78 -3.43
C ILE A 39 2.65 -4.06 -4.93
N GLN A 40 3.86 -3.87 -5.50
CA GLN A 40 4.16 -4.11 -6.91
C GLN A 40 3.16 -3.42 -7.84
N TYR A 41 2.95 -2.12 -7.58
CA TYR A 41 1.99 -1.29 -8.32
C TYR A 41 2.41 -1.14 -9.78
N PRO A 42 1.58 -1.54 -10.76
CA PRO A 42 1.93 -1.45 -12.17
C PRO A 42 1.78 -0.03 -12.70
N PHE A 43 2.75 0.42 -13.50
CA PHE A 43 2.65 1.65 -14.28
C PHE A 43 3.29 1.47 -15.65
N VAL A 44 3.16 2.46 -16.52
CA VAL A 44 3.72 2.45 -17.89
C VAL A 44 4.71 3.59 -17.99
N ASP A 45 5.95 3.30 -18.44
CA ASP A 45 6.95 4.34 -18.65
C ASP A 45 6.67 5.18 -19.90
N ILE A 46 7.42 6.27 -20.10
CA ILE A 46 7.25 7.19 -21.23
C ILE A 46 7.43 6.52 -22.63
N TYR A 47 7.97 5.31 -22.67
CA TYR A 47 8.12 4.52 -23.92
C TYR A 47 7.07 3.43 -24.08
N GLY A 48 6.08 3.36 -23.15
CA GLY A 48 5.01 2.37 -23.19
C GLY A 48 5.38 1.01 -22.59
N ASN A 49 6.52 0.89 -21.89
CA ASN A 49 6.89 -0.36 -21.23
C ASN A 49 6.21 -0.49 -19.87
N ARG A 50 5.70 -1.67 -19.59
CA ARG A 50 5.10 -1.99 -18.30
C ARG A 50 6.19 -2.15 -17.23
N ARG A 51 6.04 -1.42 -16.11
CA ARG A 51 6.94 -1.42 -14.97
C ARG A 51 6.17 -1.56 -13.66
N TYR A 52 6.88 -1.75 -12.58
CA TYR A 52 6.30 -1.90 -11.25
C TYR A 52 7.02 -1.01 -10.25
N ILE A 53 6.25 -0.43 -9.33
CA ILE A 53 6.71 0.30 -8.14
C ILE A 53 6.66 -0.71 -7.00
N ASP A 54 7.69 -0.77 -6.14
CA ASP A 54 7.71 -1.74 -5.03
C ASP A 54 6.52 -1.52 -4.10
N PHE A 55 6.30 -0.27 -3.66
CA PHE A 55 5.10 0.12 -2.91
C PHE A 55 4.57 1.46 -3.43
N ALA A 56 3.25 1.58 -3.48
CA ALA A 56 2.58 2.82 -3.84
C ALA A 56 1.55 3.22 -2.78
N LEU A 57 1.43 4.52 -2.57
CA LEU A 57 0.34 5.16 -1.84
C LEU A 57 -0.37 6.11 -2.81
N GLU A 58 -1.68 5.99 -2.93
CA GLU A 58 -2.45 6.80 -3.87
C GLU A 58 -3.70 7.36 -3.21
N SER A 59 -3.93 8.65 -3.41
CA SER A 59 -5.17 9.37 -3.11
C SER A 59 -5.59 10.18 -4.33
N GLU A 60 -6.75 10.86 -4.26
CA GLU A 60 -7.23 11.70 -5.37
C GLU A 60 -6.21 12.77 -5.79
N ASP A 61 -5.50 13.36 -4.81
CA ASP A 61 -4.62 14.51 -5.04
C ASP A 61 -3.13 14.19 -4.93
N MET A 62 -2.76 13.00 -4.47
CA MET A 62 -1.37 12.67 -4.18
C MET A 62 -1.05 11.22 -4.51
N LYS A 63 0.07 11.03 -5.22
CA LYS A 63 0.64 9.72 -5.55
C LYS A 63 2.07 9.65 -5.06
N ILE A 64 2.39 8.62 -4.29
CA ILE A 64 3.74 8.37 -3.77
C ILE A 64 4.21 7.00 -4.25
N ALA A 65 5.33 6.97 -4.93
CA ALA A 65 6.07 5.78 -5.31
C ALA A 65 7.23 5.56 -4.33
N ILE A 66 7.33 4.36 -3.82
CA ILE A 66 8.34 3.94 -2.86
C ILE A 66 9.14 2.80 -3.48
N GLU A 67 10.45 2.94 -3.52
CA GLU A 67 11.39 1.97 -4.07
C GLU A 67 12.35 1.50 -2.97
N ILE A 68 12.56 0.20 -2.89
CA ILE A 68 13.48 -0.41 -1.94
C ILE A 68 14.66 -1.03 -2.68
N ASP A 69 15.78 -0.35 -2.61
CA ASP A 69 17.00 -0.77 -3.30
C ASP A 69 17.78 -1.82 -2.48
N GLY A 70 18.14 -2.92 -3.14
CA GLY A 70 18.94 -3.97 -2.51
C GLY A 70 20.42 -3.56 -2.28
N GLU A 71 21.17 -4.37 -1.53
CA GLU A 71 22.58 -4.13 -1.14
C GLU A 71 23.54 -3.87 -2.32
N THR A 72 23.25 -4.36 -3.51
CA THR A 72 24.12 -4.25 -4.67
C THR A 72 24.27 -2.84 -5.22
N TYR A 73 23.41 -1.89 -4.82
CA TYR A 73 23.45 -0.50 -5.28
C TYR A 73 24.61 0.34 -4.71
N HIS A 74 25.30 -0.13 -3.66
CA HIS A 74 26.41 0.59 -3.05
C HIS A 74 27.76 0.40 -3.75
N ASN A 75 27.85 -0.44 -4.79
CA ASN A 75 29.09 -0.63 -5.51
C ASN A 75 28.96 -0.13 -6.95
N PRO A 76 29.34 1.15 -7.23
CA PRO A 76 29.26 1.73 -8.58
C PRO A 76 30.04 0.93 -9.64
N ASN A 77 30.96 0.07 -9.23
CA ASN A 77 31.71 -0.82 -10.11
C ASN A 77 30.93 -2.12 -10.48
N LYS A 78 29.77 -2.37 -9.85
CA LYS A 78 28.96 -3.58 -10.09
C LYS A 78 27.64 -3.30 -10.82
N VAL A 79 27.22 -2.05 -10.90
CA VAL A 79 26.00 -1.67 -11.63
C VAL A 79 26.39 -1.41 -13.09
N SER A 80 25.80 -2.16 -14.00
CA SER A 80 26.03 -1.89 -15.42
C SER A 80 25.42 -0.53 -15.81
N SER A 81 26.07 0.21 -16.70
CA SER A 81 25.55 1.50 -17.19
C SER A 81 24.10 1.40 -17.68
N ASN A 82 23.76 0.28 -18.33
CA ASN A 82 22.41 0.05 -18.83
C ASN A 82 21.37 -0.04 -17.70
N LYS A 83 21.70 -0.70 -16.57
CA LYS A 83 20.81 -0.77 -15.42
C LYS A 83 20.62 0.60 -14.78
N TYR A 84 21.68 1.37 -14.63
CA TYR A 84 21.60 2.73 -14.11
C TYR A 84 20.70 3.63 -14.97
N TYR A 85 20.84 3.57 -16.31
CA TYR A 85 19.98 4.33 -17.21
C TYR A 85 18.51 3.88 -17.16
N ASP A 86 18.27 2.58 -17.01
CA ASP A 86 16.92 2.03 -16.88
C ASP A 86 16.24 2.48 -15.58
N ASP A 87 16.97 2.51 -14.47
CA ASP A 87 16.48 3.03 -13.17
C ASP A 87 16.17 4.53 -13.25
N LEU A 88 17.03 5.32 -13.91
CA LEU A 88 16.76 6.74 -14.14
C LEU A 88 15.52 6.95 -15.02
N LEU A 89 15.33 6.15 -16.05
CA LEU A 89 14.14 6.20 -16.90
C LEU A 89 12.89 5.90 -16.11
N LYS A 90 12.91 4.86 -15.26
CA LYS A 90 11.82 4.52 -14.36
C LYS A 90 11.46 5.70 -13.46
N GLN A 91 12.44 6.27 -12.77
CA GLN A 91 12.24 7.40 -11.87
C GLN A 91 11.72 8.64 -12.60
N ASN A 92 12.29 8.99 -13.74
CA ASN A 92 11.87 10.16 -14.52
C ASN A 92 10.45 10.00 -15.06
N SER A 93 10.07 8.77 -15.47
CA SER A 93 8.70 8.49 -15.91
C SER A 93 7.68 8.67 -14.77
N LEU A 94 8.01 8.22 -13.56
CA LEU A 94 7.17 8.44 -12.39
C LEU A 94 7.03 9.93 -12.05
N ILE A 95 8.12 10.69 -12.05
CA ILE A 95 8.09 12.14 -11.80
C ILE A 95 7.26 12.85 -12.88
N TYR A 96 7.38 12.45 -14.14
CA TYR A 96 6.59 13.00 -15.24
C TYR A 96 5.08 12.77 -15.04
N GLU A 97 4.70 11.61 -14.49
CA GLU A 97 3.32 11.24 -14.14
C GLU A 97 2.85 11.80 -12.79
N ASN A 98 3.56 12.79 -12.25
CA ASN A 98 3.26 13.46 -10.97
C ASN A 98 3.35 12.55 -9.73
N TRP A 99 4.14 11.50 -9.76
CA TRP A 99 4.47 10.74 -8.57
C TRP A 99 5.55 11.45 -7.75
N LYS A 100 5.38 11.54 -6.43
CA LYS A 100 6.49 11.79 -5.51
C LYS A 100 7.24 10.47 -5.36
N VAL A 101 8.56 10.47 -5.58
CA VAL A 101 9.36 9.24 -5.53
C VAL A 101 10.30 9.29 -4.33
N TYR A 102 10.20 8.30 -3.45
CA TYR A 102 11.09 8.10 -2.32
C TYR A 102 11.78 6.75 -2.42
N ARG A 103 13.06 6.72 -2.05
CA ARG A 103 13.88 5.51 -2.18
C ARG A 103 14.65 5.28 -0.89
N TRP A 104 14.66 4.04 -0.42
CA TRP A 104 15.48 3.59 0.69
C TRP A 104 16.30 2.38 0.28
N VAL A 105 17.53 2.28 0.79
CA VAL A 105 18.37 1.12 0.57
C VAL A 105 18.28 0.16 1.76
N TYR A 106 18.40 -1.13 1.51
CA TYR A 106 18.30 -2.18 2.54
C TYR A 106 19.16 -1.89 3.78
N ASN A 107 20.43 -1.50 3.58
CA ASN A 107 21.32 -1.22 4.72
C ASN A 107 20.84 -0.03 5.57
N GLN A 108 20.17 0.95 4.98
CA GLN A 108 19.59 2.07 5.71
C GLN A 108 18.41 1.58 6.57
N LEU A 109 17.53 0.76 6.02
CA LEU A 109 16.42 0.17 6.77
C LEU A 109 16.91 -0.65 7.96
N LYS A 110 17.97 -1.45 7.76
CA LYS A 110 18.53 -2.34 8.76
C LYS A 110 19.33 -1.61 9.84
N ASP A 111 20.24 -0.71 9.42
CA ASP A 111 21.26 -0.13 10.31
C ASP A 111 20.82 1.18 10.97
N GLN A 112 19.79 1.85 10.42
CA GLN A 112 19.27 3.13 10.87
C GLN A 112 17.72 3.17 10.95
N PRO A 113 17.06 2.18 11.59
CA PRO A 113 15.61 2.04 11.55
C PRO A 113 14.86 3.25 12.10
N GLU A 114 15.33 3.86 13.20
CA GLU A 114 14.67 5.03 13.79
C GLU A 114 14.71 6.23 12.85
N LYS A 115 15.86 6.47 12.20
CA LYS A 115 16.00 7.55 11.23
C LYS A 115 15.09 7.33 10.03
N VAL A 116 14.98 6.10 9.55
CA VAL A 116 14.08 5.75 8.46
C VAL A 116 12.62 5.98 8.83
N LYS A 117 12.20 5.63 10.06
CA LYS A 117 10.85 5.93 10.55
C LYS A 117 10.57 7.44 10.60
N ASP A 118 11.53 8.25 11.05
CA ASP A 118 11.40 9.71 11.04
C ASP A 118 11.29 10.27 9.61
N GLU A 119 12.07 9.73 8.67
CA GLU A 119 11.98 10.06 7.25
C GLU A 119 10.61 9.64 6.66
N MET A 120 10.12 8.45 6.98
CA MET A 120 8.79 7.98 6.56
C MET A 120 7.69 8.92 7.08
N VAL A 121 7.71 9.27 8.36
CA VAL A 121 6.74 10.20 8.95
C VAL A 121 6.79 11.55 8.24
N THR A 122 7.98 12.05 7.91
CA THR A 122 8.16 13.32 7.23
C THR A 122 7.67 13.29 5.78
N PHE A 123 7.98 12.23 5.04
CA PHE A 123 7.72 12.17 3.59
C PHE A 123 6.34 11.61 3.25
N LEU A 124 5.83 10.68 4.06
CA LEU A 124 4.58 9.98 3.81
C LEU A 124 3.44 10.44 4.73
N GLY A 125 3.75 11.07 5.86
CA GLY A 125 2.77 11.42 6.90
C GLY A 125 1.71 12.43 6.44
N GLU A 126 2.00 13.23 5.41
CA GLU A 126 1.03 14.16 4.81
C GLU A 126 0.04 13.47 3.85
N MET A 127 0.12 12.14 3.71
CA MET A 127 -0.76 11.40 2.81
C MET A 127 -2.22 11.56 3.27
N PRO A 128 -3.12 12.17 2.46
CA PRO A 128 -4.50 12.47 2.87
C PRO A 128 -5.26 11.22 3.35
N ILE A 129 -4.97 10.08 2.72
CA ILE A 129 -5.59 8.79 3.05
C ILE A 129 -5.34 8.35 4.51
N PHE A 130 -4.26 8.82 5.16
CA PHE A 130 -3.97 8.50 6.56
C PHE A 130 -4.88 9.27 7.53
N GLY A 131 -5.36 10.45 7.14
CA GLY A 131 -6.33 11.25 7.92
C GLY A 131 -7.76 10.74 7.79
N TYR A 132 -8.09 10.06 6.70
CA TYR A 132 -9.46 9.60 6.45
C TYR A 132 -9.95 8.54 7.43
N ILE A 133 -9.07 7.74 8.03
CA ILE A 133 -9.48 6.69 8.98
C ILE A 133 -10.02 7.29 10.28
N ASP A 134 -9.46 8.39 10.75
CA ASP A 134 -9.86 9.00 12.04
C ASP A 134 -10.94 10.08 11.90
N ASP A 135 -10.99 10.79 10.74
CA ASP A 135 -11.87 11.95 10.57
C ASP A 135 -13.07 11.72 9.64
N TYR A 136 -13.01 10.75 8.73
CA TYR A 136 -14.06 10.54 7.72
C TYR A 136 -15.12 9.50 8.08
N LEU A 137 -14.85 8.62 9.03
CA LEU A 137 -15.97 8.04 9.74
C LEU A 137 -16.48 9.16 10.64
N PRO A 138 -17.61 9.81 10.32
CA PRO A 138 -18.13 10.79 11.22
C PRO A 138 -18.19 10.11 12.58
N LYS A 139 -17.51 10.70 13.57
CA LYS A 139 -17.77 10.36 14.98
C LYS A 139 -19.24 10.67 15.19
N GLN A 140 -20.09 9.75 14.74
CA GLN A 140 -21.50 9.83 14.98
C GLN A 140 -21.66 9.69 16.48
N LYS A 141 -21.68 10.84 17.15
CA LYS A 141 -22.23 10.92 18.49
C LYS A 141 -23.64 10.33 18.40
N GLY A 142 -23.74 9.02 18.65
CA GLY A 142 -24.96 8.39 19.14
C GLY A 142 -26.16 8.36 18.21
N LYS A 143 -26.03 8.37 16.89
CA LYS A 143 -27.11 7.84 16.06
C LYS A 143 -26.90 6.33 15.94
N ILE A 144 -27.54 5.59 16.84
CA ILE A 144 -27.81 4.17 16.59
C ILE A 144 -28.60 4.16 15.28
N ILE A 145 -27.99 3.62 14.21
CA ILE A 145 -28.71 3.35 12.97
C ILE A 145 -29.62 2.18 13.31
N GLU A 146 -30.86 2.47 13.61
CA GLU A 146 -31.89 1.43 13.72
C GLU A 146 -32.12 0.89 12.29
N LEU A 147 -31.66 -0.33 12.06
CA LEU A 147 -31.95 -1.03 10.83
C LEU A 147 -33.48 -1.25 10.75
N LYS A 148 -34.06 -0.95 9.59
CA LYS A 148 -35.43 -1.29 9.30
C LYS A 148 -35.62 -2.81 9.34
N ASP A 149 -36.85 -3.29 9.62
CA ASP A 149 -37.13 -4.72 9.78
C ASP A 149 -36.57 -5.59 8.65
N HIS A 150 -36.73 -5.18 7.40
CA HIS A 150 -36.20 -5.90 6.25
C HIS A 150 -34.65 -5.88 6.17
N GLN A 151 -34.00 -4.87 6.76
CA GLN A 151 -32.53 -4.81 6.82
C GLN A 151 -32.01 -5.73 7.92
N GLN A 152 -32.73 -5.80 9.05
CA GLN A 152 -32.41 -6.74 10.14
C GLN A 152 -32.54 -8.18 9.66
N GLU A 153 -33.64 -8.50 8.94
CA GLU A 153 -33.86 -9.80 8.36
C GLU A 153 -32.75 -10.17 7.34
N ALA A 154 -32.34 -9.23 6.48
CA ALA A 154 -31.26 -9.44 5.53
C ALA A 154 -29.92 -9.73 6.22
N VAL A 155 -29.58 -9.02 7.29
CA VAL A 155 -28.37 -9.25 8.08
C VAL A 155 -28.43 -10.63 8.76
N ALA A 156 -29.57 -11.00 9.36
CA ALA A 156 -29.75 -12.29 10.00
C ALA A 156 -29.57 -13.45 9.00
N ASN A 157 -30.18 -13.34 7.82
CA ASN A 157 -30.06 -14.34 6.76
C ASN A 157 -28.60 -14.48 6.26
N LEU A 158 -27.86 -13.37 6.11
CA LEU A 158 -26.45 -13.40 5.77
C LEU A 158 -25.59 -14.08 6.84
N GLU A 159 -25.88 -13.88 8.11
CA GLU A 159 -25.19 -14.58 9.21
C GLU A 159 -25.46 -16.08 9.21
N GLU A 160 -26.71 -16.49 8.94
CA GLU A 160 -27.07 -17.91 8.83
C GLU A 160 -26.36 -18.57 7.65
N MET A 161 -26.35 -17.96 6.48
CA MET A 161 -25.62 -18.44 5.30
C MET A 161 -24.12 -18.57 5.58
N ARG A 162 -23.53 -17.59 6.26
CA ARG A 162 -22.13 -17.64 6.67
C ARG A 162 -21.85 -18.81 7.63
N LYS A 163 -22.73 -19.07 8.57
CA LYS A 163 -22.63 -20.22 9.51
C LYS A 163 -22.80 -21.56 8.78
N ALA A 164 -23.61 -21.59 7.72
CA ALA A 164 -23.76 -22.76 6.84
C ALA A 164 -22.57 -23.01 5.88
N GLY A 165 -21.57 -22.11 5.87
CA GLY A 165 -20.39 -22.21 5.00
C GLY A 165 -20.63 -21.78 3.56
N GLU A 166 -21.71 -21.06 3.29
CA GLU A 166 -21.99 -20.49 1.97
C GLU A 166 -21.12 -19.26 1.72
N SER A 167 -20.49 -19.17 0.56
CA SER A 167 -19.52 -18.10 0.23
C SER A 167 -20.06 -17.04 -0.73
N ILE A 168 -21.28 -17.20 -1.25
CA ILE A 168 -21.92 -16.25 -2.18
C ILE A 168 -23.33 -15.95 -1.71
N ALA A 169 -23.63 -14.64 -1.54
CA ALA A 169 -24.99 -14.15 -1.28
C ALA A 169 -25.32 -13.01 -2.22
N LEU A 170 -26.51 -13.03 -2.81
CA LEU A 170 -27.02 -11.92 -3.61
C LEU A 170 -28.08 -11.16 -2.76
N LEU A 171 -27.76 -9.93 -2.38
CA LEU A 171 -28.73 -9.05 -1.70
C LEU A 171 -29.44 -8.19 -2.74
N TYR A 172 -30.73 -8.45 -2.97
CA TYR A 172 -31.59 -7.62 -3.84
C TYR A 172 -32.38 -6.64 -2.96
N HIS A 173 -32.16 -5.35 -3.16
CA HIS A 173 -32.89 -4.29 -2.49
C HIS A 173 -33.87 -3.66 -3.48
N ALA A 174 -35.18 -3.82 -3.25
CA ALA A 174 -36.17 -3.01 -3.91
C ALA A 174 -36.30 -1.67 -3.17
N THR A 175 -36.08 -0.56 -3.87
CA THR A 175 -36.33 0.80 -3.38
C THR A 175 -37.80 1.12 -3.42
#